data_884b89f2f6aded32b9b6ec2ffe947075
#
_entry.id   884b89f2f6aded32b9b6ec2ffe947075
#
_cell.length_a   1.000
_cell.length_b   1.000
_cell.length_c   1.000
_cell.angle_alpha   90.00
_cell.angle_beta   90.00
_cell.angle_gamma   90.00
#
_symmetry.space_group_name_H-M   'P 1'
#
loop_
_entity.id
_entity.type
_entity.pdbx_description
1 polymer ?
#
loop_
_entity_poly.entity_id
_entity_poly.type
_entity_poly.pdbx_seq_one_letter_code
_entity_poly.pdbx_strand_id
1 'polypeptide(L)'
;MISPDPSRFLSAVARKSRLAAALALPLMGSMVCQAAGLPDGTIPTNMAVQLKGPDMNAETLDKVRDLGMTCVRRGFIWEGIEKEKGVYDFAPYDAFVKLCKERGLTIIAPLAFNNKLYGHVKDEPGRAAYAAWAAEMVKHFKGEKIYWEIWNEPNTMTFWGKHGKKGNSEAYAEEYTNLVKATVPAMKKADPNCIILAGSVSNMWTESYKWMGYCFADGMLKEKWDVWSVHPYGLKSPEDYIEAYAITRKLMNDAGGPSDRPWINSERGFPIGKAEGYAGGDASMAYEYQAWHVVRQYLIDLLEGVNLTSWYEWAGKEGFALYRPNDPTPAYNACKVFVDQLKGYKLDKRITTKEPRDFVLRFTNPAGAAKLVAWTAPPPMQGPDKIVPHAISVPVEASGSVETADLYGAKSTLPVKNGTVEIALTGAPQYLTVKK
;
A
#
# COMPACT_ATOMS: atom_id res chain seq x y z
N MET A 1 -24.09 -10.17 -28.30
CA MET A 1 -24.12 -9.51 -26.97
C MET A 1 -23.12 -8.39 -27.04
N ILE A 2 -23.58 -7.14 -27.01
CA ILE A 2 -22.78 -5.93 -27.19
C ILE A 2 -22.00 -5.71 -25.90
N SER A 3 -20.67 -5.73 -25.97
CA SER A 3 -19.78 -5.35 -24.84
C SER A 3 -20.11 -3.91 -24.44
N PRO A 4 -20.29 -3.61 -23.14
CA PRO A 4 -20.55 -2.24 -22.71
C PRO A 4 -19.31 -1.38 -22.95
N ASP A 5 -19.50 -0.29 -23.70
CA ASP A 5 -18.46 0.70 -24.01
C ASP A 5 -17.97 1.40 -22.70
N PRO A 6 -16.72 1.20 -22.27
CA PRO A 6 -16.19 1.80 -21.05
C PRO A 6 -16.15 3.34 -21.08
N SER A 7 -16.15 3.95 -22.28
CA SER A 7 -16.12 5.41 -22.45
C SER A 7 -17.41 6.10 -21.98
N ARG A 8 -18.55 5.42 -22.06
CA ARG A 8 -19.84 5.92 -21.55
C ARG A 8 -19.88 5.97 -20.02
N PHE A 9 -19.12 5.11 -19.37
CA PHE A 9 -19.07 5.00 -17.91
C PHE A 9 -18.31 6.18 -17.29
N LEU A 10 -17.16 6.54 -17.84
CA LEU A 10 -16.32 7.64 -17.36
C LEU A 10 -16.96 9.02 -17.53
N SER A 11 -17.84 9.19 -18.54
CA SER A 11 -18.61 10.44 -18.70
C SER A 11 -19.66 10.65 -17.61
N ALA A 12 -20.14 9.60 -16.98
CA ALA A 12 -21.05 9.65 -15.82
C ALA A 12 -20.32 9.97 -14.50
N VAL A 13 -19.10 9.46 -14.34
CA VAL A 13 -18.25 9.74 -13.16
C VAL A 13 -17.77 11.20 -13.18
N ALA A 14 -17.32 11.71 -14.32
CA ALA A 14 -16.83 13.09 -14.46
C ALA A 14 -17.92 14.16 -14.29
N ARG A 15 -19.19 13.84 -14.53
CA ARG A 15 -20.32 14.78 -14.33
C ARG A 15 -20.86 14.84 -12.90
N LYS A 16 -20.58 13.84 -12.04
CA LYS A 16 -21.06 13.77 -10.65
C LYS A 16 -20.10 14.33 -9.61
N SER A 17 -18.85 14.62 -9.96
CA SER A 17 -17.85 15.19 -9.05
C SER A 17 -18.11 16.63 -8.62
N ARG A 18 -19.25 17.24 -8.98
CA ARG A 18 -19.68 18.58 -8.52
C ARG A 18 -20.78 18.58 -7.45
N LEU A 19 -21.22 17.41 -6.97
CA LEU A 19 -22.14 17.30 -5.86
C LEU A 19 -21.46 16.51 -4.73
N ALA A 20 -20.76 17.23 -3.86
CA ALA A 20 -20.40 16.77 -2.54
C ALA A 20 -21.67 16.70 -1.68
N ALA A 21 -22.48 15.67 -1.87
CA ALA A 21 -23.49 15.27 -0.92
C ALA A 21 -22.92 14.14 -0.09
N ALA A 22 -22.76 14.38 1.21
CA ALA A 22 -22.36 13.42 2.21
C ALA A 22 -23.32 12.21 2.18
N LEU A 23 -22.95 11.16 1.47
CA LEU A 23 -23.48 9.82 1.67
C LEU A 23 -22.67 9.19 2.80
N ALA A 24 -23.19 9.34 4.02
CA ALA A 24 -22.84 8.45 5.12
C ALA A 24 -23.36 7.05 4.75
N LEU A 25 -22.55 6.27 4.06
CA LEU A 25 -22.73 4.84 3.96
C LEU A 25 -22.51 4.27 5.36
N PRO A 26 -23.46 3.49 5.91
CA PRO A 26 -23.19 2.76 7.13
C PRO A 26 -21.99 1.86 6.84
N LEU A 27 -20.94 1.95 7.64
CA LEU A 27 -19.89 0.95 7.75
C LEU A 27 -20.57 -0.36 8.18
N MET A 28 -21.08 -1.13 7.21
CA MET A 28 -21.22 -2.55 7.41
C MET A 28 -19.79 -3.02 7.65
N GLY A 29 -19.52 -3.53 8.86
CA GLY A 29 -18.29 -4.23 9.14
C GLY A 29 -18.12 -5.30 8.07
N SER A 30 -17.35 -4.99 7.04
CA SER A 30 -16.96 -5.98 6.05
C SER A 30 -16.19 -7.03 6.82
N MET A 31 -16.77 -8.20 6.99
CA MET A 31 -15.99 -9.41 7.20
C MET A 31 -15.07 -9.50 5.99
N VAL A 32 -13.88 -8.89 6.11
CA VAL A 32 -12.81 -9.07 5.14
C VAL A 32 -12.54 -10.57 5.19
N CYS A 33 -12.91 -11.26 4.11
CA CYS A 33 -12.51 -12.65 3.92
C CYS A 33 -10.99 -12.65 3.92
N GLN A 34 -10.40 -13.05 5.05
CA GLN A 34 -8.97 -13.07 5.23
C GLN A 34 -8.42 -14.13 4.28
N ALA A 35 -7.86 -13.72 3.15
CA ALA A 35 -7.15 -14.63 2.26
C ALA A 35 -6.09 -15.32 3.11
N ALA A 36 -6.10 -16.65 3.13
CA ALA A 36 -5.16 -17.44 3.92
C ALA A 36 -3.73 -16.95 3.64
N GLY A 37 -3.06 -16.45 4.67
CA GLY A 37 -1.66 -16.01 4.60
C GLY A 37 -1.40 -14.51 4.50
N LEU A 38 -2.42 -13.64 4.36
CA LEU A 38 -2.23 -12.19 4.46
C LEU A 38 -2.29 -11.69 5.92
N PRO A 39 -1.67 -10.53 6.22
CA PRO A 39 -1.77 -9.90 7.54
C PRO A 39 -3.22 -9.62 7.93
N ASP A 40 -3.50 -9.78 9.21
CA ASP A 40 -4.84 -9.59 9.77
C ASP A 40 -5.13 -8.15 10.24
N GLY A 41 -4.23 -7.21 9.93
CA GLY A 41 -4.32 -5.80 10.34
C GLY A 41 -3.92 -5.53 11.79
N THR A 42 -3.41 -6.53 12.53
CA THR A 42 -2.80 -6.29 13.85
C THR A 42 -1.48 -5.54 13.66
N ILE A 43 -1.31 -4.39 14.32
CA ILE A 43 -0.04 -3.64 14.22
C ILE A 43 1.07 -4.41 14.96
N PRO A 44 2.25 -4.60 14.36
CA PRO A 44 2.74 -4.01 13.12
C PRO A 44 2.68 -4.92 11.88
N THR A 45 1.83 -5.96 11.85
CA THR A 45 1.78 -6.90 10.70
C THR A 45 1.42 -6.24 9.36
N ASN A 46 0.86 -5.03 9.41
CA ASN A 46 0.49 -4.23 8.25
C ASN A 46 1.65 -3.44 7.63
N MET A 47 2.87 -3.51 8.18
CA MET A 47 3.98 -2.65 7.79
C MET A 47 5.02 -3.39 6.96
N ALA A 48 5.32 -2.84 5.79
CA ALA A 48 6.38 -3.30 4.89
C ALA A 48 7.22 -2.11 4.39
N VAL A 49 8.38 -2.42 3.83
CA VAL A 49 9.27 -1.43 3.20
C VAL A 49 9.95 -2.00 1.95
N GLN A 50 10.12 -1.15 0.93
CA GLN A 50 10.88 -1.46 -0.28
C GLN A 50 12.37 -1.49 0.01
N LEU A 51 13.04 -2.55 -0.45
CA LEU A 51 14.50 -2.70 -0.42
C LEU A 51 15.10 -2.57 -1.81
N LYS A 52 16.32 -2.03 -1.90
CA LYS A 52 17.16 -2.07 -3.11
C LYS A 52 18.23 -3.19 -3.00
N GLY A 53 18.98 -3.41 -4.07
CA GLY A 53 20.01 -4.45 -4.08
C GLY A 53 20.99 -4.40 -2.89
N PRO A 54 21.58 -3.23 -2.58
CA PRO A 54 22.49 -3.09 -1.44
C PRO A 54 21.89 -3.39 -0.07
N ASP A 55 20.54 -3.33 0.05
CA ASP A 55 19.81 -3.55 1.31
C ASP A 55 19.57 -5.04 1.60
N MET A 56 19.92 -5.95 0.68
CA MET A 56 19.73 -7.39 0.81
C MET A 56 20.78 -8.02 1.73
N ASN A 57 20.92 -7.53 2.96
CA ASN A 57 21.92 -8.00 3.92
C ASN A 57 21.34 -8.11 5.34
N ALA A 58 22.02 -8.86 6.19
CA ALA A 58 21.56 -9.17 7.55
C ALA A 58 21.37 -7.90 8.41
N GLU A 59 22.29 -6.96 8.33
CA GLU A 59 22.25 -5.71 9.13
C GLU A 59 21.01 -4.87 8.81
N THR A 60 20.71 -4.68 7.53
CA THR A 60 19.51 -3.96 7.09
C THR A 60 18.23 -4.67 7.55
N LEU A 61 18.16 -5.99 7.35
CA LEU A 61 16.98 -6.76 7.72
C LEU A 61 16.75 -6.81 9.24
N ASP A 62 17.81 -6.78 10.04
CA ASP A 62 17.71 -6.65 11.49
C ASP A 62 17.11 -5.30 11.88
N LYS A 63 17.55 -4.21 11.28
CA LYS A 63 16.99 -2.86 11.52
C LYS A 63 15.52 -2.74 11.08
N VAL A 64 15.17 -3.34 9.95
CA VAL A 64 13.77 -3.41 9.45
C VAL A 64 12.89 -4.13 10.48
N ARG A 65 13.33 -5.29 10.96
CA ARG A 65 12.62 -6.06 11.99
C ARG A 65 12.54 -5.28 13.32
N ASP A 66 13.61 -4.63 13.75
CA ASP A 66 13.69 -3.89 15.02
C ASP A 66 12.81 -2.63 15.00
N LEU A 67 12.55 -2.06 13.83
CA LEU A 67 11.51 -1.03 13.64
C LEU A 67 10.08 -1.62 13.81
N GLY A 68 9.93 -2.94 13.75
CA GLY A 68 8.65 -3.64 13.87
C GLY A 68 8.05 -4.08 12.54
N MET A 69 8.69 -3.81 11.42
CA MET A 69 8.19 -4.24 10.12
C MET A 69 8.26 -5.76 9.96
N THR A 70 7.24 -6.34 9.33
CA THR A 70 7.09 -7.79 9.19
C THR A 70 7.22 -8.26 7.75
N CYS A 71 7.34 -7.32 6.82
CA CYS A 71 7.41 -7.59 5.40
C CYS A 71 8.39 -6.65 4.71
N VAL A 72 9.03 -7.15 3.66
CA VAL A 72 9.90 -6.37 2.77
C VAL A 72 9.48 -6.57 1.32
N ARG A 73 9.62 -5.55 0.49
CA ARG A 73 9.39 -5.67 -0.95
C ARG A 73 10.71 -5.59 -1.70
N ARG A 74 10.98 -6.58 -2.57
CA ARG A 74 12.18 -6.65 -3.39
C ARG A 74 11.90 -7.34 -4.72
N GLY A 75 12.19 -6.69 -5.84
CA GLY A 75 12.05 -7.27 -7.18
C GLY A 75 13.01 -8.44 -7.42
N PHE A 76 12.47 -9.53 -7.96
CA PHE A 76 13.21 -10.67 -8.48
C PHE A 76 13.41 -10.43 -9.98
N ILE A 77 14.65 -10.14 -10.37
CA ILE A 77 14.99 -9.67 -11.72
C ILE A 77 15.30 -10.85 -12.63
N TRP A 78 14.43 -11.11 -13.59
CA TRP A 78 14.52 -12.27 -14.48
C TRP A 78 15.84 -12.37 -15.23
N GLU A 79 16.30 -11.29 -15.86
CA GLU A 79 17.57 -11.28 -16.62
C GLU A 79 18.79 -11.61 -15.75
N GLY A 80 18.72 -11.34 -14.45
CA GLY A 80 19.77 -11.69 -13.49
C GLY A 80 19.75 -13.16 -13.07
N ILE A 81 18.57 -13.78 -13.11
CA ILE A 81 18.35 -15.18 -12.70
C ILE A 81 18.58 -16.15 -13.87
N GLU A 82 18.13 -15.80 -15.07
CA GLU A 82 18.24 -16.63 -16.26
C GLU A 82 19.11 -15.94 -17.32
N LYS A 83 20.42 -16.27 -17.31
CA LYS A 83 21.41 -15.73 -18.24
C LYS A 83 21.57 -16.60 -19.51
N GLU A 84 21.16 -17.86 -19.43
CA GLU A 84 21.06 -18.81 -20.53
C GLU A 84 19.69 -19.47 -20.49
N LYS A 85 19.11 -19.73 -21.67
CA LYS A 85 17.73 -20.25 -21.75
C LYS A 85 17.55 -21.55 -20.98
N GLY A 86 16.62 -21.53 -20.00
CA GLY A 86 16.30 -22.67 -19.14
C GLY A 86 17.31 -22.94 -18.04
N VAL A 87 18.33 -22.10 -17.85
CA VAL A 87 19.35 -22.25 -16.80
C VAL A 87 19.14 -21.13 -15.76
N TYR A 88 18.69 -21.48 -14.56
CA TYR A 88 18.34 -20.54 -13.52
C TYR A 88 19.40 -20.52 -12.40
N ASP A 89 19.91 -19.34 -12.09
CA ASP A 89 20.76 -19.05 -10.93
C ASP A 89 19.94 -18.39 -9.84
N PHE A 90 19.48 -19.17 -8.87
CA PHE A 90 18.69 -18.68 -7.73
C PHE A 90 19.56 -18.19 -6.56
N ALA A 91 20.87 -18.48 -6.56
CA ALA A 91 21.74 -18.28 -5.40
C ALA A 91 21.67 -16.87 -4.74
N PRO A 92 21.60 -15.75 -5.49
CA PRO A 92 21.47 -14.42 -4.87
C PRO A 92 20.17 -14.26 -4.09
N TYR A 93 19.07 -14.87 -4.57
CA TYR A 93 17.76 -14.80 -3.91
C TYR A 93 17.60 -15.87 -2.84
N ASP A 94 18.23 -17.04 -2.95
CA ASP A 94 18.30 -18.04 -1.89
C ASP A 94 18.89 -17.43 -0.61
N ALA A 95 20.00 -16.72 -0.75
CA ALA A 95 20.63 -16.03 0.37
C ALA A 95 19.70 -14.99 1.01
N PHE A 96 19.02 -14.19 0.19
CA PHE A 96 18.09 -13.17 0.67
C PHE A 96 16.83 -13.77 1.34
N VAL A 97 16.21 -14.78 0.72
CA VAL A 97 15.04 -15.47 1.28
C VAL A 97 15.39 -16.13 2.60
N LYS A 98 16.57 -16.77 2.72
CA LYS A 98 17.08 -17.34 3.95
C LYS A 98 17.20 -16.28 5.05
N LEU A 99 17.81 -15.13 4.76
CA LEU A 99 17.96 -14.04 5.71
C LEU A 99 16.60 -13.49 6.17
N CYS A 100 15.62 -13.37 5.28
CA CYS A 100 14.26 -12.95 5.62
C CYS A 100 13.57 -13.99 6.51
N LYS A 101 13.66 -15.27 6.16
CA LYS A 101 13.10 -16.40 6.93
C LYS A 101 13.62 -16.45 8.36
N GLU A 102 14.93 -16.32 8.55
CA GLU A 102 15.58 -16.29 9.88
C GLU A 102 15.06 -15.16 10.77
N ARG A 103 14.52 -14.08 10.17
CA ARG A 103 13.98 -12.90 10.84
C ARG A 103 12.46 -12.87 10.91
N GLY A 104 11.79 -13.89 10.37
CA GLY A 104 10.33 -13.95 10.30
C GLY A 104 9.69 -12.95 9.32
N LEU A 105 10.48 -12.40 8.40
CA LEU A 105 10.02 -11.44 7.41
C LEU A 105 9.35 -12.14 6.22
N THR A 106 8.21 -11.65 5.80
CA THR A 106 7.55 -12.00 4.53
C THR A 106 8.15 -11.16 3.39
N ILE A 107 8.09 -11.65 2.16
CA ILE A 107 8.62 -10.94 1.00
C ILE A 107 7.48 -10.65 0.02
N ILE A 108 7.33 -9.39 -0.42
CA ILE A 108 6.62 -9.06 -1.66
C ILE A 108 7.66 -9.10 -2.77
N ALA A 109 7.47 -10.00 -3.75
CA ALA A 109 8.42 -10.28 -4.80
C ALA A 109 7.86 -9.92 -6.19
N PRO A 110 8.03 -8.67 -6.66
CA PRO A 110 7.78 -8.36 -8.07
C PRO A 110 8.62 -9.24 -8.97
N LEU A 111 7.96 -10.00 -9.83
CA LEU A 111 8.60 -10.75 -10.92
C LEU A 111 8.85 -9.77 -12.08
N ALA A 112 10.08 -9.32 -12.23
CA ALA A 112 10.45 -8.21 -13.10
C ALA A 112 11.80 -8.48 -13.81
N PHE A 113 12.01 -8.09 -15.01
CA PHE A 113 11.19 -7.49 -16.04
C PHE A 113 11.24 -8.41 -17.29
N ASN A 114 11.51 -7.87 -18.50
CA ASN A 114 11.83 -8.69 -19.68
C ASN A 114 13.18 -9.37 -19.54
N ASN A 115 13.34 -10.48 -20.25
CA ASN A 115 14.64 -11.08 -20.46
C ASN A 115 14.97 -11.02 -21.96
N LYS A 116 16.14 -10.46 -22.31
CA LYS A 116 16.58 -10.29 -23.69
C LYS A 116 16.71 -11.60 -24.47
N LEU A 117 16.83 -12.72 -23.77
CA LEU A 117 16.88 -14.06 -24.39
C LEU A 117 15.57 -14.41 -25.11
N TYR A 118 14.43 -13.82 -24.68
CA TYR A 118 13.09 -14.16 -25.16
C TYR A 118 12.33 -13.01 -25.81
N GLY A 119 12.87 -11.80 -25.72
CA GLY A 119 12.18 -10.58 -26.18
C GLY A 119 11.21 -10.04 -25.14
N HIS A 120 10.18 -9.32 -25.60
CA HIS A 120 9.24 -8.65 -24.72
C HIS A 120 8.05 -9.56 -24.35
N VAL A 121 7.58 -9.48 -23.09
CA VAL A 121 6.39 -10.24 -22.60
C VAL A 121 5.08 -9.86 -23.29
N LYS A 122 5.05 -8.78 -24.09
CA LYS A 122 3.91 -8.39 -24.93
C LYS A 122 3.65 -9.43 -26.03
N ASP A 123 4.70 -10.08 -26.53
CA ASP A 123 4.65 -11.06 -27.59
C ASP A 123 4.62 -12.48 -27.02
N GLU A 124 4.04 -13.43 -27.76
CA GLU A 124 3.86 -14.80 -27.28
C GLU A 124 5.13 -15.50 -26.81
N PRO A 125 6.28 -15.47 -27.55
CA PRO A 125 7.48 -16.16 -27.08
C PRO A 125 7.97 -15.63 -25.73
N GLY A 126 7.98 -14.31 -25.54
CA GLY A 126 8.43 -13.67 -24.31
C GLY A 126 7.46 -13.93 -23.15
N ARG A 127 6.14 -13.88 -23.41
CA ARG A 127 5.09 -14.12 -22.42
C ARG A 127 5.08 -15.56 -21.93
N ALA A 128 5.18 -16.54 -22.84
CA ALA A 128 5.27 -17.95 -22.47
C ALA A 128 6.53 -18.25 -21.66
N ALA A 129 7.66 -17.67 -22.01
CA ALA A 129 8.91 -17.82 -21.29
C ALA A 129 8.85 -17.17 -19.88
N TYR A 130 8.22 -15.98 -19.76
CA TYR A 130 7.99 -15.35 -18.47
C TYR A 130 7.13 -16.23 -17.55
N ALA A 131 6.03 -16.78 -18.07
CA ALA A 131 5.17 -17.67 -17.34
C ALA A 131 5.89 -18.94 -16.86
N ALA A 132 6.76 -19.52 -17.70
CA ALA A 132 7.59 -20.67 -17.35
C ALA A 132 8.60 -20.30 -16.24
N TRP A 133 9.29 -19.17 -16.37
CA TRP A 133 10.20 -18.67 -15.34
C TRP A 133 9.48 -18.40 -14.02
N ALA A 134 8.32 -17.72 -14.05
CA ALA A 134 7.52 -17.47 -12.86
C ALA A 134 7.11 -18.77 -12.15
N ALA A 135 6.77 -19.81 -12.90
CA ALA A 135 6.47 -21.13 -12.34
C ALA A 135 7.69 -21.78 -11.68
N GLU A 136 8.89 -21.67 -12.28
CA GLU A 136 10.12 -22.17 -11.65
C GLU A 136 10.49 -21.39 -10.39
N MET A 137 10.28 -20.07 -10.35
CA MET A 137 10.43 -19.27 -9.12
C MET A 137 9.54 -19.79 -7.99
N VAL A 138 8.26 -19.97 -8.26
CA VAL A 138 7.28 -20.47 -7.27
C VAL A 138 7.64 -21.89 -6.81
N LYS A 139 8.07 -22.75 -7.72
CA LYS A 139 8.49 -24.13 -7.43
C LYS A 139 9.74 -24.16 -6.55
N HIS A 140 10.75 -23.35 -6.88
CA HIS A 140 12.02 -23.28 -6.16
C HIS A 140 11.83 -22.80 -4.72
N PHE A 141 11.05 -21.74 -4.51
CA PHE A 141 10.78 -21.15 -3.21
C PHE A 141 9.49 -21.67 -2.55
N LYS A 142 9.04 -22.86 -2.93
CA LYS A 142 7.83 -23.46 -2.36
C LYS A 142 7.91 -23.60 -0.84
N GLY A 143 6.88 -23.10 -0.15
CA GLY A 143 6.80 -23.13 1.31
C GLY A 143 7.43 -21.93 2.00
N GLU A 144 8.09 -21.04 1.27
CA GLU A 144 8.58 -19.76 1.81
C GLU A 144 7.46 -18.71 1.85
N LYS A 145 7.59 -17.72 2.76
CA LYS A 145 6.59 -16.66 2.91
C LYS A 145 6.82 -15.57 1.85
N ILE A 146 6.34 -15.81 0.64
CA ILE A 146 6.51 -14.91 -0.50
C ILE A 146 5.15 -14.61 -1.12
N TYR A 147 4.87 -13.33 -1.34
CA TYR A 147 3.77 -12.81 -2.14
C TYR A 147 4.33 -12.46 -3.52
N TRP A 148 3.92 -13.18 -4.55
CA TRP A 148 4.43 -13.06 -5.91
C TRP A 148 3.68 -11.99 -6.67
N GLU A 149 4.30 -10.88 -6.99
CA GLU A 149 3.67 -9.77 -7.71
C GLU A 149 4.01 -9.85 -9.20
N ILE A 150 2.98 -9.95 -10.06
CA ILE A 150 3.18 -10.03 -11.51
C ILE A 150 3.52 -8.65 -12.05
N TRP A 151 4.81 -8.46 -12.44
CA TRP A 151 5.36 -7.22 -12.97
C TRP A 151 5.46 -6.09 -11.93
N ASN A 152 5.78 -4.87 -12.41
CA ASN A 152 5.78 -3.61 -11.68
C ASN A 152 5.23 -2.50 -12.57
N GLU A 153 4.18 -1.82 -12.14
CA GLU A 153 3.55 -0.67 -12.79
C GLU A 153 3.27 -0.87 -14.31
N PRO A 154 2.56 -1.93 -14.70
CA PRO A 154 2.32 -2.27 -16.11
C PRO A 154 1.46 -1.24 -16.85
N ASN A 155 0.84 -0.31 -16.15
CA ASN A 155 0.07 0.79 -16.70
C ASN A 155 0.93 2.01 -17.09
N THR A 156 2.25 1.96 -16.90
CA THR A 156 3.16 3.08 -17.16
C THR A 156 4.10 2.80 -18.35
N MET A 157 4.46 3.86 -19.09
CA MET A 157 5.48 3.73 -20.13
C MET A 157 6.87 3.39 -19.59
N THR A 158 7.16 3.79 -18.37
CA THR A 158 8.47 3.61 -17.75
C THR A 158 8.81 2.12 -17.59
N PHE A 159 7.85 1.34 -17.12
CA PHE A 159 8.07 -0.07 -16.80
C PHE A 159 7.48 -1.03 -17.84
N TRP A 160 6.42 -0.61 -18.58
CA TRP A 160 5.82 -1.46 -19.61
C TRP A 160 6.45 -1.25 -20.99
N GLY A 161 7.11 -0.11 -21.19
CA GLY A 161 7.72 0.24 -22.48
C GLY A 161 6.75 0.88 -23.47
N LYS A 162 7.31 1.46 -24.53
CA LYS A 162 6.54 2.18 -25.54
C LYS A 162 5.75 1.21 -26.41
N HIS A 163 4.45 1.48 -26.61
CA HIS A 163 3.72 1.07 -27.79
C HIS A 163 3.96 2.06 -28.94
N GLY A 164 3.81 1.61 -30.16
CA GLY A 164 3.87 2.49 -31.34
C GLY A 164 2.84 3.62 -31.34
N LYS A 165 1.82 3.56 -30.47
CA LYS A 165 0.83 4.63 -30.24
C LYS A 165 0.98 5.15 -28.81
N LYS A 166 1.32 6.41 -28.67
CA LYS A 166 1.43 7.14 -27.39
C LYS A 166 0.13 7.03 -26.57
N GLY A 167 0.22 6.58 -25.32
CA GLY A 167 -0.88 6.71 -24.35
C GLY A 167 -2.09 5.82 -24.56
N ASN A 168 -1.94 4.65 -25.16
CA ASN A 168 -3.06 3.73 -25.34
C ASN A 168 -3.21 2.82 -24.11
N SER A 169 -3.98 3.27 -23.11
CA SER A 169 -4.28 2.48 -21.90
C SER A 169 -4.92 1.12 -22.21
N GLU A 170 -5.69 1.01 -23.28
CA GLU A 170 -6.35 -0.21 -23.73
C GLU A 170 -5.34 -1.26 -24.19
N ALA A 171 -4.37 -0.90 -25.04
CA ALA A 171 -3.36 -1.84 -25.53
C ALA A 171 -2.45 -2.34 -24.38
N TYR A 172 -2.08 -1.46 -23.44
CA TYR A 172 -1.29 -1.89 -22.26
C TYR A 172 -2.10 -2.82 -21.35
N ALA A 173 -3.40 -2.56 -21.21
CA ALA A 173 -4.30 -3.39 -20.42
C ALA A 173 -4.48 -4.78 -21.03
N GLU A 174 -4.69 -4.87 -22.35
CA GLU A 174 -4.78 -6.13 -23.09
C GLU A 174 -3.50 -6.95 -22.93
N GLU A 175 -2.33 -6.33 -23.16
CA GLU A 175 -1.03 -7.01 -23.05
C GLU A 175 -0.76 -7.51 -21.63
N TYR A 176 -1.03 -6.69 -20.61
CA TYR A 176 -0.85 -7.11 -19.23
C TYR A 176 -1.85 -8.20 -18.83
N THR A 177 -3.11 -8.09 -19.26
CA THR A 177 -4.11 -9.13 -19.04
C THR A 177 -3.69 -10.45 -19.66
N ASN A 178 -3.12 -10.43 -20.87
CA ASN A 178 -2.57 -11.62 -21.52
C ASN A 178 -1.37 -12.21 -20.76
N LEU A 179 -0.52 -11.35 -20.15
CA LEU A 179 0.55 -11.81 -19.27
C LEU A 179 -0.01 -12.51 -18.02
N VAL A 180 -1.02 -11.93 -17.39
CA VAL A 180 -1.68 -12.52 -16.20
C VAL A 180 -2.33 -13.86 -16.56
N LYS A 181 -3.07 -13.94 -17.69
CA LYS A 181 -3.71 -15.17 -18.19
C LYS A 181 -2.72 -16.30 -18.46
N ALA A 182 -1.51 -15.99 -18.91
CA ALA A 182 -0.45 -16.98 -19.13
C ALA A 182 0.23 -17.40 -17.81
N THR A 183 0.51 -16.43 -16.93
CA THR A 183 1.37 -16.60 -15.76
C THR A 183 0.63 -17.26 -14.60
N VAL A 184 -0.58 -16.83 -14.28
CA VAL A 184 -1.32 -17.32 -13.11
C VAL A 184 -1.56 -18.84 -13.14
N PRO A 185 -2.06 -19.44 -14.25
CA PRO A 185 -2.21 -20.89 -14.31
C PRO A 185 -0.90 -21.65 -14.17
N ALA A 186 0.20 -21.13 -14.74
CA ALA A 186 1.52 -21.76 -14.65
C ALA A 186 2.03 -21.76 -13.20
N MET A 187 1.92 -20.63 -12.49
CA MET A 187 2.31 -20.52 -11.08
C MET A 187 1.43 -21.40 -10.18
N LYS A 188 0.10 -21.39 -10.34
CA LYS A 188 -0.82 -22.23 -9.55
C LYS A 188 -0.64 -23.73 -9.82
N LYS A 189 -0.18 -24.12 -11.01
CA LYS A 189 0.22 -25.51 -11.31
C LYS A 189 1.49 -25.90 -10.57
N ALA A 190 2.48 -24.99 -10.45
CA ALA A 190 3.73 -25.23 -9.73
C ALA A 190 3.50 -25.31 -8.20
N ASP A 191 2.70 -24.39 -7.66
CA ASP A 191 2.24 -24.42 -6.27
C ASP A 191 0.81 -23.84 -6.16
N PRO A 192 -0.21 -24.70 -5.92
CA PRO A 192 -1.59 -24.24 -5.76
C PRO A 192 -1.79 -23.24 -4.59
N ASN A 193 -0.89 -23.25 -3.61
CA ASN A 193 -0.97 -22.42 -2.41
C ASN A 193 -0.16 -21.11 -2.51
N CYS A 194 0.58 -20.88 -3.59
CA CYS A 194 1.31 -19.62 -3.78
C CYS A 194 0.32 -18.44 -3.80
N ILE A 195 0.69 -17.33 -3.16
CA ILE A 195 -0.10 -16.11 -3.15
C ILE A 195 0.36 -15.21 -4.30
N ILE A 196 -0.55 -14.92 -5.22
CA ILE A 196 -0.26 -14.16 -6.44
C ILE A 196 -0.94 -12.79 -6.36
N LEU A 197 -0.14 -11.74 -6.54
CA LEU A 197 -0.57 -10.36 -6.64
C LEU A 197 -0.67 -9.95 -8.10
N ALA A 198 -1.81 -9.37 -8.48
CA ALA A 198 -1.99 -8.74 -9.78
C ALA A 198 -2.29 -7.23 -9.61
N GLY A 199 -2.03 -6.44 -10.65
CA GLY A 199 -2.23 -5.00 -10.63
C GLY A 199 -0.91 -4.25 -10.59
N SER A 200 -0.35 -4.02 -9.40
CA SER A 200 0.84 -3.16 -9.23
C SER A 200 0.65 -1.80 -9.92
N VAL A 201 -0.58 -1.25 -9.80
CA VAL A 201 -1.05 -0.11 -10.60
C VAL A 201 -0.48 1.18 -10.06
N SER A 202 0.32 1.86 -10.86
CA SER A 202 0.87 3.18 -10.52
C SER A 202 -0.11 4.29 -10.81
N ASN A 203 -0.12 5.28 -9.91
CA ASN A 203 -0.93 6.48 -9.97
C ASN A 203 -2.45 6.21 -9.95
N MET A 204 -3.16 6.97 -9.13
CA MET A 204 -4.62 6.88 -9.03
C MET A 204 -5.26 8.09 -9.75
N TRP A 205 -5.22 8.08 -11.07
CA TRP A 205 -5.80 9.11 -11.94
C TRP A 205 -6.61 8.50 -13.09
N THR A 206 -7.26 9.33 -13.86
CA THR A 206 -8.21 8.93 -14.91
C THR A 206 -7.67 7.85 -15.85
N GLU A 207 -6.41 7.95 -16.30
CA GLU A 207 -5.83 6.96 -17.23
C GLU A 207 -5.60 5.59 -16.57
N SER A 208 -5.22 5.58 -15.29
CA SER A 208 -5.08 4.33 -14.53
C SER A 208 -6.44 3.65 -14.29
N TYR A 209 -7.50 4.43 -14.04
CA TYR A 209 -8.86 3.88 -13.94
C TYR A 209 -9.37 3.31 -15.27
N LYS A 210 -9.07 3.97 -16.40
CA LYS A 210 -9.35 3.41 -17.73
C LYS A 210 -8.61 2.10 -17.95
N TRP A 211 -7.31 2.08 -17.66
CA TRP A 211 -6.48 0.90 -17.79
C TRP A 211 -7.05 -0.27 -16.97
N MET A 212 -7.39 -0.04 -15.70
CA MET A 212 -8.03 -1.05 -14.85
C MET A 212 -9.36 -1.53 -15.43
N GLY A 213 -10.20 -0.62 -15.90
CA GLY A 213 -11.47 -0.94 -16.56
C GLY A 213 -11.30 -1.87 -17.76
N TYR A 214 -10.31 -1.62 -18.61
CA TYR A 214 -9.99 -2.49 -19.75
C TYR A 214 -9.48 -3.86 -19.28
N CYS A 215 -8.57 -3.94 -18.31
CA CYS A 215 -8.10 -5.20 -17.75
C CYS A 215 -9.27 -6.07 -17.24
N PHE A 216 -10.20 -5.45 -16.52
CA PHE A 216 -11.33 -6.15 -15.93
C PHE A 216 -12.33 -6.60 -17.01
N ALA A 217 -12.61 -5.76 -17.98
CA ALA A 217 -13.46 -6.09 -19.12
C ALA A 217 -12.88 -7.23 -19.98
N ASP A 218 -11.56 -7.28 -20.13
CA ASP A 218 -10.85 -8.34 -20.87
C ASP A 218 -10.72 -9.67 -20.08
N GLY A 219 -11.34 -9.75 -18.93
CA GLY A 219 -11.51 -11.00 -18.18
C GLY A 219 -10.39 -11.32 -17.19
N MET A 220 -9.51 -10.38 -16.86
CA MET A 220 -8.47 -10.58 -15.86
C MET A 220 -9.03 -11.02 -14.49
N LEU A 221 -10.25 -10.60 -14.13
CA LEU A 221 -10.91 -10.97 -12.89
C LEU A 221 -11.32 -12.46 -12.82
N LYS A 222 -11.31 -13.18 -13.95
CA LYS A 222 -11.58 -14.63 -14.00
C LYS A 222 -10.36 -15.47 -13.62
N GLU A 223 -9.19 -14.88 -13.63
CA GLU A 223 -7.96 -15.57 -13.28
C GLU A 223 -7.82 -15.74 -11.76
N LYS A 224 -7.10 -16.79 -11.34
CA LYS A 224 -6.95 -17.22 -9.93
C LYS A 224 -5.78 -16.50 -9.24
N TRP A 225 -5.59 -15.22 -9.47
CA TRP A 225 -4.74 -14.41 -8.61
C TRP A 225 -5.48 -14.09 -7.30
N ASP A 226 -4.74 -13.85 -6.22
CA ASP A 226 -5.30 -13.81 -4.86
C ASP A 226 -5.53 -12.38 -4.36
N VAL A 227 -4.65 -11.44 -4.70
CA VAL A 227 -4.58 -10.09 -4.11
C VAL A 227 -4.46 -9.04 -5.20
N TRP A 228 -5.20 -7.93 -5.04
CA TRP A 228 -5.01 -6.75 -5.87
C TRP A 228 -3.92 -5.84 -5.27
N SER A 229 -3.00 -5.40 -6.09
CA SER A 229 -1.88 -4.55 -5.70
C SER A 229 -1.97 -3.16 -6.32
N VAL A 230 -1.71 -2.13 -5.52
CA VAL A 230 -1.75 -0.73 -5.94
C VAL A 230 -0.51 0.03 -5.48
N HIS A 231 -0.13 1.06 -6.28
CA HIS A 231 0.87 2.07 -5.95
C HIS A 231 0.20 3.45 -6.04
N PRO A 232 -0.44 3.96 -4.97
CA PRO A 232 -1.33 5.12 -5.06
C PRO A 232 -0.56 6.45 -5.16
N TYR A 233 0.38 6.52 -6.09
CA TYR A 233 1.01 7.78 -6.50
C TYR A 233 0.01 8.71 -7.23
N GLY A 234 0.38 9.97 -7.42
CA GLY A 234 -0.47 10.98 -8.04
C GLY A 234 -1.40 11.71 -7.07
N LEU A 235 -1.75 11.10 -5.95
CA LEU A 235 -2.54 11.69 -4.87
C LEU A 235 -1.68 12.59 -3.97
N LYS A 236 -2.31 13.57 -3.31
CA LYS A 236 -1.60 14.58 -2.52
C LYS A 236 -1.44 14.20 -1.06
N SER A 237 -2.44 13.55 -0.50
CA SER A 237 -2.45 13.07 0.88
C SER A 237 -2.94 11.62 0.95
N PRO A 238 -2.61 10.85 2.01
CA PRO A 238 -3.11 9.49 2.17
C PRO A 238 -4.64 9.41 2.24
N GLU A 239 -5.32 10.42 2.74
CA GLU A 239 -6.78 10.46 2.85
C GLU A 239 -7.49 10.55 1.50
N ASP A 240 -6.77 10.89 0.44
CA ASP A 240 -7.28 10.85 -0.94
C ASP A 240 -7.37 9.40 -1.47
N TYR A 241 -6.73 8.41 -0.80
CA TYR A 241 -6.84 6.99 -1.15
C TYR A 241 -8.26 6.47 -0.97
N ILE A 242 -9.03 7.01 -0.03
CA ILE A 242 -10.40 6.59 0.28
C ILE A 242 -11.26 6.64 -0.98
N GLU A 243 -11.28 7.78 -1.68
CA GLU A 243 -12.02 7.92 -2.93
C GLU A 243 -11.41 7.07 -4.07
N ALA A 244 -10.10 7.04 -4.18
CA ALA A 244 -9.40 6.28 -5.22
C ALA A 244 -9.67 4.76 -5.11
N TYR A 245 -9.67 4.23 -3.91
CA TYR A 245 -9.98 2.81 -3.66
C TYR A 245 -11.46 2.51 -3.89
N ALA A 246 -12.36 3.41 -3.49
CA ALA A 246 -13.79 3.28 -3.76
C ALA A 246 -14.08 3.22 -5.28
N ILE A 247 -13.44 4.08 -6.08
CA ILE A 247 -13.56 4.06 -7.55
C ILE A 247 -13.07 2.72 -8.11
N THR A 248 -11.92 2.24 -7.65
CA THR A 248 -11.35 0.98 -8.16
C THR A 248 -12.19 -0.23 -7.77
N ARG A 249 -12.69 -0.30 -6.52
CA ARG A 249 -13.62 -1.37 -6.10
C ARG A 249 -14.89 -1.36 -6.93
N LYS A 250 -15.41 -0.16 -7.22
CA LYS A 250 -16.57 -0.03 -8.08
C LYS A 250 -16.31 -0.57 -9.49
N LEU A 251 -15.15 -0.27 -10.09
CA LEU A 251 -14.77 -0.81 -11.40
C LEU A 251 -14.70 -2.35 -11.38
N MET A 252 -14.14 -2.95 -10.33
CA MET A 252 -14.11 -4.41 -10.17
C MET A 252 -15.52 -5.00 -10.07
N ASN A 253 -16.37 -4.42 -9.23
CA ASN A 253 -17.74 -4.89 -9.00
C ASN A 253 -18.57 -4.78 -10.28
N ASP A 254 -18.48 -3.67 -10.99
CA ASP A 254 -19.22 -3.45 -12.25
C ASP A 254 -18.79 -4.44 -13.35
N ALA A 255 -17.55 -4.91 -13.30
CA ALA A 255 -17.03 -5.95 -14.18
C ALA A 255 -17.31 -7.39 -13.69
N GLY A 256 -18.10 -7.55 -12.61
CA GLY A 256 -18.49 -8.85 -12.06
C GLY A 256 -17.39 -9.53 -11.22
N GLY A 257 -16.40 -8.78 -10.74
CA GLY A 257 -15.39 -9.28 -9.83
C GLY A 257 -15.89 -9.38 -8.38
N PRO A 258 -15.22 -10.18 -7.54
CA PRO A 258 -15.55 -10.28 -6.12
C PRO A 258 -15.21 -8.97 -5.40
N SER A 259 -16.18 -8.44 -4.65
CA SER A 259 -16.04 -7.18 -3.92
C SER A 259 -15.14 -7.29 -2.68
N ASP A 260 -14.91 -8.49 -2.21
CA ASP A 260 -14.17 -8.84 -0.99
C ASP A 260 -12.73 -9.31 -1.27
N ARG A 261 -12.27 -9.22 -2.53
CA ARG A 261 -10.89 -9.60 -2.89
C ARG A 261 -9.90 -8.74 -2.10
N PRO A 262 -8.90 -9.35 -1.44
CA PRO A 262 -7.93 -8.62 -0.64
C PRO A 262 -7.07 -7.66 -1.46
N TRP A 263 -6.61 -6.59 -0.82
CA TRP A 263 -5.76 -5.58 -1.42
C TRP A 263 -4.50 -5.35 -0.60
N ILE A 264 -3.44 -4.94 -1.28
CA ILE A 264 -2.25 -4.37 -0.66
C ILE A 264 -1.82 -3.09 -1.38
N ASN A 265 -1.20 -2.20 -0.63
CA ASN A 265 -0.42 -1.09 -1.14
C ASN A 265 1.05 -1.54 -1.17
N SER A 266 1.49 -2.09 -2.32
CA SER A 266 2.82 -2.68 -2.42
C SER A 266 3.93 -1.67 -2.61
N GLU A 267 3.60 -0.43 -2.96
CA GLU A 267 4.60 0.65 -3.08
C GLU A 267 3.95 2.03 -2.96
N ARG A 268 4.40 2.84 -2.01
CA ARG A 268 4.10 4.27 -1.94
C ARG A 268 5.08 4.99 -1.04
N GLY A 269 5.70 6.04 -1.57
CA GLY A 269 6.57 6.95 -0.82
C GLY A 269 6.17 8.42 -1.00
N PHE A 270 6.72 9.28 -0.17
CA PHE A 270 6.54 10.72 -0.25
C PHE A 270 7.93 11.39 -0.19
N PRO A 271 8.49 11.84 -1.35
CA PRO A 271 9.87 12.31 -1.39
C PRO A 271 10.02 13.69 -0.77
N ILE A 272 11.16 13.93 -0.14
CA ILE A 272 11.49 15.20 0.52
C ILE A 272 11.37 16.38 -0.45
N GLY A 273 11.89 16.28 -1.67
CA GLY A 273 11.78 17.37 -2.66
C GLY A 273 10.34 17.79 -2.98
N LYS A 274 9.37 16.85 -2.93
CA LYS A 274 7.95 17.19 -3.05
C LYS A 274 7.43 17.84 -1.78
N ALA A 275 7.87 17.37 -0.62
CA ALA A 275 7.52 17.94 0.68
C ALA A 275 8.05 19.36 0.85
N GLU A 276 9.28 19.65 0.40
CA GLU A 276 9.88 20.98 0.36
C GLU A 276 9.05 21.97 -0.45
N GLY A 277 8.49 21.53 -1.57
CA GLY A 277 7.58 22.36 -2.37
C GLY A 277 6.34 22.82 -1.59
N TYR A 278 5.80 21.97 -0.69
CA TYR A 278 4.72 22.34 0.21
C TYR A 278 5.19 23.17 1.42
N ALA A 279 6.42 22.95 1.87
CA ALA A 279 7.02 23.66 3.00
C ALA A 279 7.60 25.03 2.63
N GLY A 280 7.45 25.50 1.39
CA GLY A 280 8.01 26.77 0.95
C GLY A 280 9.55 26.79 0.97
N GLY A 281 10.20 25.62 0.85
CA GLY A 281 11.65 25.45 0.91
C GLY A 281 12.22 25.18 2.32
N ASP A 282 11.36 25.09 3.35
CA ASP A 282 11.78 24.71 4.71
C ASP A 282 12.05 23.20 4.78
N ALA A 283 13.31 22.83 4.84
CA ALA A 283 13.73 21.42 4.89
C ALA A 283 13.27 20.72 6.19
N SER A 284 13.22 21.41 7.32
CA SER A 284 12.76 20.82 8.59
C SER A 284 11.29 20.46 8.48
N MET A 285 10.45 21.37 8.00
CA MET A 285 9.02 21.12 7.78
C MET A 285 8.78 20.07 6.70
N ALA A 286 9.64 19.94 5.70
CA ALA A 286 9.57 18.90 4.69
C ALA A 286 9.71 17.50 5.31
N TYR A 287 10.64 17.31 6.24
CA TYR A 287 10.79 16.06 6.99
C TYR A 287 9.58 15.79 7.91
N GLU A 288 9.00 16.82 8.51
CA GLU A 288 7.76 16.71 9.27
C GLU A 288 6.60 16.21 8.37
N TYR A 289 6.41 16.81 7.20
CA TYR A 289 5.38 16.38 6.25
C TYR A 289 5.57 14.95 5.78
N GLN A 290 6.82 14.49 5.59
CA GLN A 290 7.09 13.09 5.28
C GLN A 290 6.74 12.17 6.45
N ALA A 291 7.06 12.56 7.68
CA ALA A 291 6.73 11.80 8.89
C ALA A 291 5.21 11.70 9.12
N TRP A 292 4.46 12.78 8.89
CA TRP A 292 2.99 12.74 8.93
C TRP A 292 2.45 11.79 7.86
N HIS A 293 3.00 11.88 6.65
CA HIS A 293 2.53 11.10 5.51
C HIS A 293 2.67 9.60 5.73
N VAL A 294 3.83 9.13 6.20
CA VAL A 294 4.08 7.69 6.36
C VAL A 294 3.14 7.05 7.38
N VAL A 295 2.93 7.69 8.53
CA VAL A 295 2.03 7.16 9.58
C VAL A 295 0.58 7.21 9.11
N ARG A 296 0.15 8.31 8.51
CA ARG A 296 -1.21 8.45 7.97
C ARG A 296 -1.48 7.45 6.84
N GLN A 297 -0.48 7.14 6.01
CA GLN A 297 -0.58 6.11 4.98
C GLN A 297 -0.92 4.74 5.57
N TYR A 298 -0.20 4.29 6.60
CA TYR A 298 -0.52 3.03 7.29
C TYR A 298 -1.93 3.04 7.90
N LEU A 299 -2.33 4.16 8.49
CA LEU A 299 -3.64 4.32 9.14
C LEU A 299 -4.80 4.31 8.13
N ILE A 300 -4.66 5.02 7.03
CA ILE A 300 -5.71 5.10 5.99
C ILE A 300 -5.84 3.77 5.25
N ASP A 301 -4.73 3.12 4.93
CA ASP A 301 -4.78 1.80 4.30
C ASP A 301 -5.51 0.79 5.19
N LEU A 302 -5.22 0.76 6.50
CA LEU A 302 -5.99 -0.07 7.46
C LEU A 302 -7.47 0.30 7.49
N LEU A 303 -7.81 1.59 7.48
CA LEU A 303 -9.19 2.06 7.47
C LEU A 303 -9.96 1.57 6.23
N GLU A 304 -9.26 1.47 5.10
CA GLU A 304 -9.79 0.99 3.83
C GLU A 304 -9.69 -0.53 3.65
N GLY A 305 -9.28 -1.28 4.68
CA GLY A 305 -9.14 -2.74 4.62
C GLY A 305 -7.94 -3.22 3.80
N VAL A 306 -6.97 -2.34 3.57
CA VAL A 306 -5.68 -2.66 2.94
C VAL A 306 -4.70 -3.02 4.07
N ASN A 307 -4.56 -4.33 4.32
CA ASN A 307 -3.89 -4.82 5.53
C ASN A 307 -2.36 -4.96 5.38
N LEU A 308 -1.77 -4.54 4.28
CA LEU A 308 -0.32 -4.51 4.09
C LEU A 308 0.07 -3.31 3.21
N THR A 309 0.96 -2.49 3.74
CA THR A 309 1.45 -1.27 3.09
C THR A 309 2.96 -1.24 3.08
N SER A 310 3.55 -1.11 1.89
CA SER A 310 4.99 -1.00 1.70
C SER A 310 5.40 0.45 1.45
N TRP A 311 6.18 1.01 2.37
CA TRP A 311 6.80 2.31 2.15
C TRP A 311 7.93 2.24 1.11
N TYR A 312 7.93 3.11 0.13
CA TYR A 312 9.05 3.34 -0.77
C TYR A 312 9.87 4.52 -0.27
N GLU A 313 11.06 4.33 0.29
CA GLU A 313 11.90 3.15 0.37
C GLU A 313 12.68 3.09 1.70
N TRP A 314 13.38 1.98 2.01
CA TRP A 314 14.20 1.88 3.22
C TRP A 314 15.35 2.88 3.22
N ALA A 315 16.22 2.80 2.21
CA ALA A 315 17.35 3.69 2.03
C ALA A 315 17.49 4.05 0.54
N GLY A 316 17.99 5.24 0.24
CA GLY A 316 18.18 5.71 -1.13
C GLY A 316 18.50 7.20 -1.19
N LYS A 317 18.81 7.66 -2.40
CA LYS A 317 19.24 9.05 -2.64
C LYS A 317 18.14 9.98 -3.14
N GLU A 318 16.96 9.42 -3.48
CA GLU A 318 15.87 10.13 -4.16
C GLU A 318 14.91 10.86 -3.19
N GLY A 319 15.31 11.00 -1.92
CA GLY A 319 14.51 11.69 -0.90
C GLY A 319 13.35 10.87 -0.31
N PHE A 320 13.23 9.60 -0.65
CA PHE A 320 12.20 8.70 -0.11
C PHE A 320 12.65 7.93 1.13
N ALA A 321 13.97 7.96 1.43
CA ALA A 321 14.59 7.12 2.45
C ALA A 321 13.89 7.26 3.81
N LEU A 322 13.44 6.13 4.35
CA LEU A 322 12.95 6.03 5.71
C LEU A 322 14.10 6.04 6.71
N TYR A 323 15.18 5.33 6.38
CA TYR A 323 16.34 5.15 7.24
C TYR A 323 17.61 5.77 6.63
N ARG A 324 18.39 6.44 7.47
CA ARG A 324 19.77 6.88 7.18
C ARG A 324 20.69 6.39 8.29
N PRO A 325 21.86 5.84 7.97
CA PRO A 325 22.83 5.43 8.98
C PRO A 325 23.23 6.64 9.86
N ASN A 326 23.29 6.44 11.18
CA ASN A 326 23.70 7.43 12.19
C ASN A 326 22.81 8.69 12.32
N ASP A 327 21.76 8.80 11.51
CA ASP A 327 20.82 9.93 11.52
C ASP A 327 19.43 9.45 11.09
N PRO A 328 18.70 8.73 11.97
CA PRO A 328 17.35 8.28 11.66
C PRO A 328 16.43 9.43 11.26
N THR A 329 15.69 9.26 10.16
CA THR A 329 14.79 10.33 9.69
C THR A 329 13.64 10.56 10.67
N PRO A 330 13.01 11.75 10.70
CA PRO A 330 11.77 11.97 11.43
C PRO A 330 10.69 10.93 11.09
N ALA A 331 10.58 10.51 9.83
CA ALA A 331 9.66 9.46 9.39
C ALA A 331 9.97 8.10 10.04
N TYR A 332 11.24 7.71 10.18
CA TYR A 332 11.65 6.51 10.91
C TYR A 332 11.22 6.57 12.37
N ASN A 333 11.49 7.70 13.04
CA ASN A 333 11.13 7.90 14.45
C ASN A 333 9.60 7.86 14.65
N ALA A 334 8.85 8.48 13.75
CA ALA A 334 7.39 8.42 13.76
C ALA A 334 6.84 7.00 13.58
N CYS A 335 7.41 6.19 12.68
CA CYS A 335 7.07 4.77 12.53
C CYS A 335 7.38 3.97 13.80
N LYS A 336 8.51 4.23 14.47
CA LYS A 336 8.86 3.58 15.73
C LYS A 336 7.82 3.87 16.81
N VAL A 337 7.44 5.13 16.97
CA VAL A 337 6.40 5.53 17.93
C VAL A 337 5.04 4.92 17.57
N PHE A 338 4.68 4.89 16.29
CA PHE A 338 3.46 4.23 15.83
C PHE A 338 3.40 2.75 16.27
N VAL A 339 4.51 2.02 16.10
CA VAL A 339 4.62 0.64 16.56
C VAL A 339 4.57 0.57 18.10
N ASP A 340 5.35 1.37 18.81
CA ASP A 340 5.39 1.36 20.28
C ASP A 340 4.02 1.68 20.90
N GLN A 341 3.25 2.58 20.26
CA GLN A 341 1.91 2.94 20.74
C GLN A 341 0.85 1.88 20.45
N LEU A 342 0.93 1.19 19.30
CA LEU A 342 -0.18 0.38 18.81
C LEU A 342 0.16 -1.12 18.62
N LYS A 343 1.35 -1.57 18.99
CA LYS A 343 1.72 -2.99 18.90
C LYS A 343 0.70 -3.89 19.59
N GLY A 344 0.14 -4.84 18.84
CA GLY A 344 -0.89 -5.77 19.31
C GLY A 344 -2.32 -5.23 19.25
N TYR A 345 -2.51 -4.00 18.74
CA TYR A 345 -3.81 -3.40 18.54
C TYR A 345 -4.30 -3.61 17.10
N LYS A 346 -5.62 -3.65 16.93
CA LYS A 346 -6.32 -3.64 15.64
C LYS A 346 -7.21 -2.42 15.55
N LEU A 347 -7.40 -1.92 14.34
CA LEU A 347 -8.41 -0.91 14.07
C LEU A 347 -9.80 -1.48 14.40
N ASP A 348 -10.54 -0.78 15.24
CA ASP A 348 -11.92 -1.09 15.60
C ASP A 348 -12.89 -0.28 14.72
N LYS A 349 -12.76 1.05 14.75
CA LYS A 349 -13.63 1.95 13.97
C LYS A 349 -13.05 3.36 13.82
N ARG A 350 -13.59 4.12 12.88
CA ARG A 350 -13.48 5.57 12.83
C ARG A 350 -14.62 6.19 13.66
N ILE A 351 -14.27 7.12 14.54
CA ILE A 351 -15.25 7.94 15.29
C ILE A 351 -15.71 9.07 14.37
N THR A 352 -17.01 9.25 14.24
CA THR A 352 -17.59 10.34 13.44
C THR A 352 -17.29 11.69 14.08
N THR A 353 -16.80 12.62 13.30
CA THR A 353 -16.51 14.01 13.64
C THR A 353 -17.41 14.96 12.85
N LYS A 354 -17.46 16.25 13.21
CA LYS A 354 -18.22 17.27 12.47
C LYS A 354 -17.58 17.52 11.08
N GLU A 355 -16.25 17.58 11.05
CA GLU A 355 -15.50 17.85 9.83
C GLU A 355 -15.07 16.51 9.17
N PRO A 356 -15.43 16.29 7.91
CA PRO A 356 -15.12 15.01 7.22
C PRO A 356 -13.63 14.71 7.11
N ARG A 357 -12.79 15.74 7.19
CA ARG A 357 -11.33 15.62 7.10
C ARG A 357 -10.64 15.44 8.46
N ASP A 358 -11.40 15.37 9.55
CA ASP A 358 -10.91 14.98 10.85
C ASP A 358 -10.97 13.45 10.98
N PHE A 359 -9.87 12.87 11.37
CA PHE A 359 -9.74 11.44 11.58
C PHE A 359 -9.49 11.17 13.05
N VAL A 360 -10.38 10.37 13.65
CA VAL A 360 -10.24 9.82 14.99
C VAL A 360 -10.48 8.33 14.87
N LEU A 361 -9.42 7.55 14.89
CA LEU A 361 -9.46 6.10 14.74
C LEU A 361 -9.32 5.42 16.10
N ARG A 362 -10.26 4.54 16.43
CA ARG A 362 -10.22 3.71 17.65
C ARG A 362 -9.55 2.40 17.34
N PHE A 363 -8.58 2.05 18.16
CA PHE A 363 -7.86 0.78 18.14
C PHE A 363 -8.12 0.02 19.44
N THR A 364 -8.25 -1.32 19.36
CA THR A 364 -8.44 -2.20 20.51
C THR A 364 -7.45 -3.36 20.47
N ASN A 365 -7.13 -3.91 21.61
CA ASN A 365 -6.34 -5.13 21.74
C ASN A 365 -7.16 -6.28 22.37
N PRO A 366 -6.68 -7.53 22.35
CA PRO A 366 -7.38 -8.67 22.92
C PRO A 366 -7.67 -8.56 24.42
N ALA A 367 -6.92 -7.74 25.16
CA ALA A 367 -7.16 -7.49 26.59
C ALA A 367 -8.27 -6.46 26.83
N GLY A 368 -8.87 -5.89 25.77
CA GLY A 368 -9.93 -4.89 25.87
C GLY A 368 -9.44 -3.47 26.11
N ALA A 369 -8.13 -3.22 26.12
CA ALA A 369 -7.59 -1.86 26.16
C ALA A 369 -7.88 -1.14 24.84
N ALA A 370 -8.06 0.19 24.91
CA ALA A 370 -8.38 1.00 23.76
C ALA A 370 -7.52 2.26 23.66
N LYS A 371 -7.14 2.60 22.43
CA LYS A 371 -6.43 3.83 22.08
C LYS A 371 -7.12 4.54 20.94
N LEU A 372 -6.96 5.87 20.88
CA LEU A 372 -7.34 6.67 19.73
C LEU A 372 -6.09 7.19 19.04
N VAL A 373 -6.18 7.30 17.71
CA VAL A 373 -5.21 8.04 16.91
C VAL A 373 -5.96 9.14 16.18
N ALA A 374 -5.50 10.40 16.32
CA ALA A 374 -6.25 11.55 15.84
C ALA A 374 -5.36 12.53 15.05
N TRP A 375 -5.88 13.04 13.94
CA TRP A 375 -5.28 14.09 13.10
C TRP A 375 -6.34 14.77 12.25
N THR A 376 -6.00 15.90 11.62
CA THR A 376 -6.80 16.48 10.54
C THR A 376 -6.04 16.44 9.22
N ALA A 377 -6.75 16.22 8.12
CA ALA A 377 -6.19 16.12 6.78
C ALA A 377 -6.41 17.42 5.99
N PRO A 378 -5.58 17.70 4.97
CA PRO A 378 -5.82 18.84 4.08
C PRO A 378 -7.11 18.64 3.29
N PRO A 379 -7.68 19.71 2.68
CA PRO A 379 -8.76 19.56 1.71
C PRO A 379 -8.39 18.55 0.61
N PRO A 380 -9.38 17.88 -0.03
CA PRO A 380 -9.12 16.88 -1.06
C PRO A 380 -8.18 17.38 -2.15
N MET A 381 -7.22 16.54 -2.52
CA MET A 381 -6.20 16.82 -3.56
C MET A 381 -5.35 18.07 -3.29
N GLN A 382 -5.21 18.47 -2.02
CA GLN A 382 -4.29 19.53 -1.59
C GLN A 382 -3.13 19.01 -0.74
N GLY A 383 -2.09 19.81 -0.60
CA GLY A 383 -0.89 19.47 0.16
C GLY A 383 -1.04 19.69 1.67
N PRO A 384 -0.08 19.20 2.47
CA PRO A 384 -0.11 19.33 3.92
C PRO A 384 -0.02 20.78 4.42
N ASP A 385 0.46 21.69 3.60
CA ASP A 385 0.51 23.14 3.85
C ASP A 385 -0.88 23.80 3.94
N LYS A 386 -1.93 23.10 3.51
CA LYS A 386 -3.33 23.57 3.59
C LYS A 386 -4.09 23.04 4.80
N ILE A 387 -3.40 22.36 5.70
CA ILE A 387 -4.00 21.92 6.97
C ILE A 387 -4.19 23.14 7.88
N VAL A 388 -5.40 23.27 8.43
CA VAL A 388 -5.75 24.30 9.42
C VAL A 388 -5.91 23.62 10.78
N PRO A 389 -4.98 23.80 11.72
CA PRO A 389 -5.11 23.25 13.06
C PRO A 389 -6.34 23.79 13.78
N HIS A 390 -7.05 22.94 14.51
CA HIS A 390 -8.22 23.31 15.31
C HIS A 390 -8.47 22.30 16.44
N ALA A 391 -9.33 22.66 17.39
CA ALA A 391 -9.69 21.80 18.50
C ALA A 391 -11.02 21.09 18.25
N ILE A 392 -11.12 19.84 18.71
CA ILE A 392 -12.36 19.06 18.74
C ILE A 392 -12.55 18.39 20.10
N SER A 393 -13.82 18.13 20.45
CA SER A 393 -14.16 17.29 21.61
C SER A 393 -14.41 15.86 21.17
N VAL A 394 -13.73 14.90 21.80
CA VAL A 394 -13.82 13.48 21.49
C VAL A 394 -14.37 12.71 22.69
N PRO A 395 -15.39 11.85 22.52
CA PRO A 395 -15.88 11.02 23.62
C PRO A 395 -14.85 9.95 24.00
N VAL A 396 -14.69 9.74 25.32
CA VAL A 396 -13.75 8.76 25.88
C VAL A 396 -14.39 7.95 27.01
N GLU A 397 -13.93 6.70 27.18
CA GLU A 397 -14.39 5.82 28.27
C GLU A 397 -13.62 6.07 29.60
N ALA A 398 -12.57 6.87 29.56
CA ALA A 398 -11.76 7.22 30.72
C ALA A 398 -12.42 8.27 31.63
N SER A 399 -12.05 8.27 32.91
CA SER A 399 -12.39 9.31 33.89
C SER A 399 -11.13 10.02 34.38
N GLY A 400 -11.27 11.29 34.80
CA GLY A 400 -10.19 12.12 35.32
C GLY A 400 -9.29 12.67 34.22
N SER A 401 -8.41 11.88 33.66
CA SER A 401 -7.53 12.31 32.54
C SER A 401 -7.18 11.15 31.61
N VAL A 402 -6.80 11.48 30.39
CA VAL A 402 -6.22 10.57 29.39
C VAL A 402 -4.75 10.87 29.17
N GLU A 403 -3.93 9.83 29.09
CA GLU A 403 -2.54 9.95 28.65
C GLU A 403 -2.50 10.15 27.14
N THR A 404 -1.66 11.07 26.69
CA THR A 404 -1.45 11.33 25.25
C THR A 404 0.03 11.19 24.90
N ALA A 405 0.29 10.90 23.63
CA ALA A 405 1.62 11.00 23.04
C ALA A 405 1.50 11.69 21.67
N ASP A 406 2.45 12.56 21.36
CA ASP A 406 2.55 13.13 20.01
C ASP A 406 3.17 12.14 19.00
N LEU A 407 3.39 12.59 17.77
CA LEU A 407 3.97 11.79 16.70
C LEU A 407 5.33 11.18 17.05
N TYR A 408 6.10 11.83 17.93
CA TYR A 408 7.45 11.43 18.36
C TYR A 408 7.50 10.85 19.77
N GLY A 409 6.32 10.61 20.37
CA GLY A 409 6.21 9.93 21.66
C GLY A 409 6.35 10.84 22.89
N ALA A 410 6.40 12.16 22.71
CA ALA A 410 6.37 13.09 23.85
C ALA A 410 5.02 12.99 24.54
N LYS A 411 5.06 12.67 25.84
CA LYS A 411 3.86 12.36 26.65
C LYS A 411 3.28 13.60 27.31
N SER A 412 1.95 13.64 27.36
CA SER A 412 1.21 14.60 28.18
C SER A 412 -0.09 13.97 28.72
N THR A 413 -0.87 14.75 29.44
CA THR A 413 -2.20 14.34 29.92
C THR A 413 -3.22 15.43 29.64
N LEU A 414 -4.44 15.01 29.27
CA LEU A 414 -5.56 15.90 29.02
C LEU A 414 -6.71 15.58 29.99
N PRO A 415 -7.37 16.58 30.61
CA PRO A 415 -8.50 16.37 31.51
C PRO A 415 -9.71 15.86 30.76
N VAL A 416 -10.42 14.90 31.34
CA VAL A 416 -11.72 14.44 30.87
C VAL A 416 -12.81 15.28 31.54
N LYS A 417 -13.68 15.90 30.75
CA LYS A 417 -14.82 16.67 31.21
C LYS A 417 -16.10 16.12 30.59
N ASN A 418 -17.07 15.74 31.43
CA ASN A 418 -18.35 15.20 30.97
C ASN A 418 -18.22 14.03 29.95
N GLY A 419 -17.25 13.12 30.16
CA GLY A 419 -17.02 11.98 29.27
C GLY A 419 -16.36 12.33 27.93
N THR A 420 -15.83 13.54 27.77
CA THR A 420 -15.10 13.98 26.58
C THR A 420 -13.72 14.54 26.92
N VAL A 421 -12.83 14.51 25.96
CA VAL A 421 -11.52 15.18 25.99
C VAL A 421 -11.44 16.17 24.84
N GLU A 422 -10.91 17.35 25.11
CA GLU A 422 -10.60 18.34 24.07
C GLU A 422 -9.18 18.11 23.55
N ILE A 423 -9.04 17.94 22.24
CA ILE A 423 -7.76 17.71 21.57
C ILE A 423 -7.55 18.71 20.43
N ALA A 424 -6.34 19.20 20.30
CA ALA A 424 -5.92 20.01 19.15
C ALA A 424 -5.50 19.08 18.00
N LEU A 425 -6.19 19.16 16.87
CA LEU A 425 -5.84 18.44 15.66
C LEU A 425 -4.87 19.23 14.80
N THR A 426 -3.85 18.57 14.33
CA THR A 426 -2.89 19.02 13.31
C THR A 426 -2.75 17.95 12.22
N GLY A 427 -1.85 18.12 11.25
CA GLY A 427 -1.52 17.06 10.30
C GLY A 427 -0.71 15.90 10.88
N ALA A 428 -0.12 16.10 12.06
CA ALA A 428 0.61 15.07 12.78
C ALA A 428 -0.35 14.17 13.56
N PRO A 429 -0.35 12.83 13.34
CA PRO A 429 -1.08 11.90 14.20
C PRO A 429 -0.62 11.97 15.66
N GLN A 430 -1.58 11.97 16.59
CA GLN A 430 -1.35 11.88 18.02
C GLN A 430 -2.12 10.70 18.61
N TYR A 431 -1.64 10.17 19.73
CA TYR A 431 -2.16 8.96 20.36
C TYR A 431 -2.77 9.29 21.72
N LEU A 432 -3.94 8.70 22.03
CA LEU A 432 -4.61 8.84 23.32
C LEU A 432 -4.92 7.46 23.91
N THR A 433 -4.58 7.23 25.17
CA THR A 433 -4.96 5.99 25.87
C THR A 433 -6.29 6.21 26.57
N VAL A 434 -7.38 5.66 26.04
CA VAL A 434 -8.76 5.93 26.50
C VAL A 434 -9.35 4.81 27.35
N LYS A 435 -8.71 3.64 27.33
CA LYS A 435 -9.02 2.51 28.22
C LYS A 435 -7.77 1.66 28.40
N LYS A 436 -7.41 1.36 29.64
CA LYS A 436 -6.27 0.51 30.02
C LYS A 436 -6.65 -0.95 30.13
#